data_fdacd34de98cba02ad6b615dfd119e91
#
_entry.id   fdacd34de98cba02ad6b615dfd119e91
#
_cell.length_a   1.000
_cell.length_b   1.000
_cell.length_c   1.000
_cell.angle_alpha   90.00
_cell.angle_beta   90.00
_cell.angle_gamma   90.00
#
_symmetry.space_group_name_H-M   'P 1'
#
loop_
_entity.id
_entity.type
_entity.pdbx_description
1 polymer ?
#
loop_
_entity_poly.entity_id
_entity_poly.type
_entity_poly.pdbx_seq_one_letter_code
_entity_poly.pdbx_strand_id
1 'polypeptide(L)'
;MTAMAKQVEDFLNTSAPFDILDKEQKLELVKHTELIYLTADNVGDLQKGKSSLFLIQNGQFSVQDSDAPLRHLSEGDYFGYTNIMEKRNFSLSISVDSPGLVYCFEASAVTPLFELPAIRNFFDGLRNNALQNHAISDSNSMWLYKGLEDVINKSPVSVDIETSITVAAQIMTNQKVSSLLVTREDKLIGIITDRDLRSRVVA
;
A
#
# COMPACT_ATOMS: atom_id res chain seq x y z
N MET A 1 18.64 -18.20 -12.03
CA MET A 1 18.13 -17.33 -10.95
C MET A 1 18.40 -18.01 -9.64
N THR A 2 19.03 -17.35 -8.68
CA THR A 2 19.26 -17.92 -7.34
C THR A 2 17.95 -18.04 -6.57
N ALA A 3 17.88 -18.92 -5.56
CA ALA A 3 16.68 -19.07 -4.71
C ALA A 3 16.25 -17.73 -4.08
N MET A 4 17.24 -16.92 -3.65
CA MET A 4 17.03 -15.58 -3.11
C MET A 4 16.40 -14.63 -4.15
N ALA A 5 16.89 -14.59 -5.39
CA ALA A 5 16.34 -13.74 -6.44
C ALA A 5 14.87 -14.07 -6.74
N LYS A 6 14.51 -15.36 -6.71
CA LYS A 6 13.11 -15.77 -6.86
C LYS A 6 12.24 -15.32 -5.69
N GLN A 7 12.73 -15.43 -4.47
CA GLN A 7 12.02 -14.98 -3.28
C GLN A 7 11.76 -13.46 -3.30
N VAL A 8 12.75 -12.67 -3.73
CA VAL A 8 12.59 -11.21 -3.90
C VAL A 8 11.56 -10.91 -4.99
N GLU A 9 11.62 -11.60 -6.13
CA GLU A 9 10.66 -11.42 -7.24
C GLU A 9 9.23 -11.76 -6.79
N ASP A 10 9.04 -12.89 -6.09
CA ASP A 10 7.73 -13.32 -5.58
C ASP A 10 7.17 -12.29 -4.59
N PHE A 11 8.03 -11.71 -3.74
CA PHE A 11 7.62 -10.68 -2.80
C PHE A 11 7.24 -9.37 -3.51
N LEU A 12 8.01 -8.93 -4.52
CA LEU A 12 7.69 -7.74 -5.32
C LEU A 12 6.39 -7.89 -6.11
N ASN A 13 6.04 -9.10 -6.52
CA ASN A 13 4.78 -9.36 -7.23
C ASN A 13 3.53 -9.11 -6.38
N THR A 14 3.67 -9.13 -5.06
CA THR A 14 2.57 -8.94 -4.10
C THR A 14 2.67 -7.65 -3.31
N SER A 15 3.76 -6.89 -3.48
CA SER A 15 4.04 -5.68 -2.70
C SER A 15 3.84 -4.42 -3.55
N ALA A 16 2.80 -3.64 -3.24
CA ALA A 16 2.63 -2.32 -3.86
C ALA A 16 3.79 -1.38 -3.44
N PRO A 17 4.25 -0.49 -4.33
CA PRO A 17 3.78 -0.25 -5.68
C PRO A 17 4.52 -1.08 -6.74
N PHE A 18 5.34 -2.06 -6.37
CA PHE A 18 6.18 -2.81 -7.30
C PHE A 18 5.45 -3.94 -8.01
N ASP A 19 4.26 -4.29 -7.56
CA ASP A 19 3.37 -5.25 -8.23
C ASP A 19 3.03 -4.85 -9.68
N ILE A 20 2.95 -3.53 -9.95
CA ILE A 20 2.65 -2.97 -11.29
C ILE A 20 3.82 -3.00 -12.28
N LEU A 21 5.06 -3.24 -11.82
CA LEU A 21 6.24 -3.27 -12.66
C LEU A 21 6.18 -4.45 -13.64
N ASP A 22 6.70 -4.23 -14.85
CA ASP A 22 6.92 -5.31 -15.78
C ASP A 22 8.04 -6.26 -15.34
N LYS A 23 8.17 -7.37 -16.06
CA LYS A 23 9.14 -8.40 -15.71
C LYS A 23 10.60 -7.92 -15.80
N GLU A 24 10.91 -7.05 -16.77
CA GLU A 24 12.26 -6.53 -16.99
C GLU A 24 12.65 -5.56 -15.87
N GLN A 25 11.74 -4.65 -15.50
CA GLN A 25 11.90 -3.73 -14.38
C GLN A 25 12.08 -4.46 -13.04
N LYS A 26 11.26 -5.50 -12.79
CA LYS A 26 11.40 -6.33 -11.58
C LYS A 26 12.75 -7.06 -11.56
N LEU A 27 13.17 -7.62 -12.68
CA LEU A 27 14.45 -8.33 -12.76
C LEU A 27 15.64 -7.39 -12.50
N GLU A 28 15.57 -6.16 -13.01
CA GLU A 28 16.60 -5.16 -12.75
C GLU A 28 16.63 -4.75 -11.27
N LEU A 29 15.48 -4.53 -10.68
CA LEU A 29 15.38 -4.22 -9.25
C LEU A 29 15.95 -5.36 -8.38
N VAL A 30 15.62 -6.61 -8.71
CA VAL A 30 16.11 -7.81 -8.00
C VAL A 30 17.65 -7.93 -8.04
N LYS A 31 18.29 -7.57 -9.15
CA LYS A 31 19.77 -7.59 -9.25
C LYS A 31 20.46 -6.62 -8.30
N HIS A 32 19.80 -5.52 -7.95
CA HIS A 32 20.29 -4.45 -7.08
C HIS A 32 19.60 -4.46 -5.71
N THR A 33 19.21 -5.67 -5.27
CA THR A 33 18.55 -5.88 -3.98
C THR A 33 19.41 -6.75 -3.08
N GLU A 34 19.63 -6.30 -1.88
CA GLU A 34 20.21 -7.09 -0.79
C GLU A 34 19.15 -7.42 0.25
N LEU A 35 19.25 -8.60 0.87
CA LEU A 35 18.45 -8.99 2.02
C LEU A 35 19.32 -8.86 3.27
N ILE A 36 18.91 -7.97 4.18
CA ILE A 36 19.67 -7.64 5.38
C ILE A 36 18.87 -8.08 6.62
N TYR A 37 19.49 -8.84 7.50
CA TYR A 37 18.95 -9.08 8.83
C TYR A 37 19.37 -7.94 9.76
N LEU A 38 18.39 -7.11 10.16
CA LEU A 38 18.61 -5.94 10.99
C LEU A 38 18.40 -6.25 12.46
N THR A 39 19.39 -5.86 13.25
CA THR A 39 19.42 -5.93 14.71
C THR A 39 19.87 -4.59 15.30
N ALA A 40 19.70 -4.42 16.60
CA ALA A 40 20.19 -3.23 17.30
C ALA A 40 21.70 -3.01 17.13
N ASP A 41 22.47 -4.09 16.94
CA ASP A 41 23.93 -4.02 16.82
C ASP A 41 24.41 -3.50 15.47
N ASN A 42 23.66 -3.80 14.36
CA ASN A 42 24.10 -3.49 13.01
C ASN A 42 23.29 -2.38 12.30
N VAL A 43 22.20 -1.90 12.90
CA VAL A 43 21.36 -0.84 12.30
C VAL A 43 22.16 0.46 12.07
N GLY A 44 23.17 0.74 12.88
CA GLY A 44 24.04 1.90 12.72
C GLY A 44 24.86 1.89 11.43
N ASP A 45 25.08 0.74 10.81
CA ASP A 45 25.83 0.64 9.55
C ASP A 45 24.98 1.10 8.36
N LEU A 46 23.65 0.93 8.40
CA LEU A 46 22.74 1.51 7.40
C LEU A 46 22.81 3.04 7.37
N GLN A 47 22.96 3.66 8.55
CA GLN A 47 23.00 5.12 8.68
C GLN A 47 24.26 5.73 8.07
N LYS A 48 25.31 4.94 7.89
CA LYS A 48 26.58 5.35 7.26
C LYS A 48 26.63 5.06 5.76
N GLY A 49 25.63 4.33 5.24
CA GLY A 49 25.57 3.87 3.88
C GLY A 49 25.07 4.91 2.88
N LYS A 50 25.02 4.51 1.62
CA LYS A 50 24.36 5.29 0.56
C LYS A 50 22.85 5.29 0.75
N SER A 51 22.19 6.32 0.24
CA SER A 51 20.73 6.35 0.18
C SER A 51 20.20 5.09 -0.51
N SER A 52 19.29 4.40 0.14
CA SER A 52 18.65 3.18 -0.36
C SER A 52 17.18 3.21 0.04
N LEU A 53 16.37 2.49 -0.72
CA LEU A 53 14.99 2.21 -0.33
C LEU A 53 14.96 0.89 0.43
N PHE A 54 14.26 0.89 1.53
CA PHE A 54 14.09 -0.29 2.38
C PHE A 54 12.63 -0.71 2.43
N LEU A 55 12.40 -2.02 2.32
CA LEU A 55 11.10 -2.67 2.46
C LEU A 55 11.20 -3.75 3.52
N ILE A 56 10.37 -3.67 4.53
CA ILE A 56 10.39 -4.61 5.66
C ILE A 56 9.71 -5.91 5.26
N GLN A 57 10.44 -7.02 5.31
CA GLN A 57 9.87 -8.35 5.13
C GLN A 57 9.26 -8.88 6.43
N ASN A 58 9.92 -8.67 7.54
CA ASN A 58 9.43 -8.96 8.89
C ASN A 58 10.23 -8.16 9.92
N GLY A 59 9.75 -8.17 11.16
CA GLY A 59 10.34 -7.38 12.26
C GLY A 59 9.57 -6.10 12.52
N GLN A 60 10.05 -5.31 13.49
CA GLN A 60 9.47 -4.02 13.86
C GLN A 60 10.58 -2.99 14.06
N PHE A 61 10.38 -1.81 13.52
CA PHE A 61 11.38 -0.76 13.51
C PHE A 61 10.71 0.60 13.80
N SER A 62 11.43 1.44 14.52
CA SER A 62 11.05 2.83 14.74
C SER A 62 11.96 3.73 13.92
N VAL A 63 11.39 4.58 13.07
CA VAL A 63 12.14 5.42 12.13
C VAL A 63 11.73 6.87 12.26
N GLN A 64 12.70 7.75 12.34
CA GLN A 64 12.50 9.20 12.39
C GLN A 64 13.38 9.90 11.34
N ASP A 65 12.80 10.76 10.52
CA ASP A 65 13.50 11.59 9.53
C ASP A 65 13.60 13.03 10.05
N SER A 66 14.79 13.41 10.50
CA SER A 66 15.06 14.75 11.02
C SER A 66 14.01 15.23 12.02
N ASP A 67 13.22 16.25 11.64
CA ASP A 67 12.19 16.84 12.49
C ASP A 67 10.80 16.18 12.31
N ALA A 68 10.72 15.12 11.50
CA ALA A 68 9.45 14.41 11.28
C ALA A 68 9.07 13.58 12.55
N PRO A 69 7.78 13.27 12.72
CA PRO A 69 7.32 12.39 13.78
C PRO A 69 7.96 10.99 13.71
N LEU A 70 8.21 10.38 14.86
CA LEU A 70 8.63 9.00 14.95
C LEU A 70 7.53 8.10 14.36
N ARG A 71 7.92 7.19 13.48
CA ARG A 71 7.03 6.20 12.87
C ARG A 71 7.40 4.80 13.30
N HIS A 72 6.43 4.00 13.69
CA HIS A 72 6.59 2.58 13.92
C HIS A 72 6.25 1.84 12.64
N LEU A 73 7.18 1.04 12.16
CA LEU A 73 7.12 0.35 10.89
C LEU A 73 7.18 -1.16 11.11
N SER A 74 6.46 -1.90 10.28
CA SER A 74 6.34 -3.36 10.32
C SER A 74 6.38 -3.98 8.92
N GLU A 75 6.04 -5.25 8.80
CA GLU A 75 5.99 -5.97 7.51
C GLU A 75 5.20 -5.20 6.44
N GLY A 76 5.78 -5.05 5.27
CA GLY A 76 5.21 -4.33 4.13
C GLY A 76 5.48 -2.82 4.12
N ASP A 77 6.00 -2.25 5.21
CA ASP A 77 6.30 -0.82 5.27
C ASP A 77 7.62 -0.46 4.61
N TYR A 78 7.70 0.81 4.14
CA TYR A 78 8.86 1.38 3.46
C TYR A 78 9.50 2.50 4.25
N PHE A 79 10.85 2.58 4.15
CA PHE A 79 11.61 3.75 4.59
C PHE A 79 12.79 4.06 3.66
N GLY A 80 13.39 5.22 3.80
CA GLY A 80 14.51 5.67 2.97
C GLY A 80 14.10 6.34 1.64
N TYR A 81 12.85 6.23 1.21
CA TYR A 81 12.36 6.79 -0.05
C TYR A 81 12.44 8.32 -0.09
N THR A 82 12.22 9.01 1.02
CA THR A 82 12.33 10.48 1.10
C THR A 82 13.71 10.98 0.71
N ASN A 83 14.77 10.30 1.17
CA ASN A 83 16.14 10.66 0.85
C ASN A 83 16.44 10.52 -0.65
N ILE A 84 15.88 9.49 -1.30
CA ILE A 84 16.05 9.28 -2.73
C ILE A 84 15.26 10.33 -3.52
N MET A 85 13.99 10.54 -3.18
CA MET A 85 13.11 11.50 -3.88
C MET A 85 13.64 12.93 -3.79
N GLU A 86 14.19 13.31 -2.64
CA GLU A 86 14.75 14.66 -2.40
C GLU A 86 16.24 14.76 -2.72
N LYS A 87 16.85 13.68 -3.21
CA LYS A 87 18.29 13.61 -3.52
C LYS A 87 19.17 14.04 -2.36
N ARG A 88 18.76 13.68 -1.15
CA ARG A 88 19.48 13.95 0.10
C ARG A 88 20.37 12.78 0.51
N ASN A 89 21.38 13.06 1.32
CA ASN A 89 22.10 12.00 2.03
C ASN A 89 21.15 11.30 3.04
N PHE A 90 21.50 10.07 3.40
CA PHE A 90 20.73 9.32 4.38
C PHE A 90 20.73 10.07 5.73
N SER A 91 19.54 10.42 6.21
CA SER A 91 19.34 11.25 7.41
C SER A 91 18.38 10.62 8.42
N LEU A 92 18.06 9.32 8.24
CA LEU A 92 17.09 8.64 9.09
C LEU A 92 17.76 8.15 10.39
N SER A 93 17.10 8.38 11.52
CA SER A 93 17.36 7.68 12.77
C SER A 93 16.49 6.43 12.82
N ILE A 94 17.13 5.26 12.98
CA ILE A 94 16.43 3.98 12.97
C ILE A 94 16.76 3.26 14.29
N SER A 95 15.74 2.76 14.97
CA SER A 95 15.86 1.84 16.09
C SER A 95 15.12 0.53 15.78
N VAL A 96 15.63 -0.56 16.34
CA VAL A 96 15.09 -1.91 16.14
C VAL A 96 14.26 -2.29 17.35
N ASP A 97 12.95 -2.33 17.20
CA ASP A 97 12.02 -2.74 18.25
C ASP A 97 11.92 -4.28 18.30
N SER A 98 11.94 -4.92 17.14
CA SER A 98 12.08 -6.37 16.99
C SER A 98 12.96 -6.68 15.77
N PRO A 99 14.03 -7.48 15.91
CA PRO A 99 14.90 -7.83 14.80
C PRO A 99 14.16 -8.48 13.64
N GLY A 100 14.60 -8.21 12.41
CA GLY A 100 13.92 -8.72 11.24
C GLY A 100 14.68 -8.58 9.93
N LEU A 101 14.06 -9.07 8.86
CA LEU A 101 14.61 -9.06 7.51
C LEU A 101 14.07 -7.84 6.75
N VAL A 102 14.96 -7.18 6.04
CA VAL A 102 14.66 -5.99 5.25
C VAL A 102 15.29 -6.13 3.87
N TYR A 103 14.52 -5.90 2.82
CA TYR A 103 15.06 -5.73 1.48
C TYR A 103 15.64 -4.32 1.34
N CYS A 104 16.87 -4.25 0.91
CA CYS A 104 17.59 -3.01 0.63
C CYS A 104 17.77 -2.88 -0.88
N PHE A 105 17.13 -1.89 -1.49
CA PHE A 105 17.22 -1.60 -2.91
C PHE A 105 18.16 -0.41 -3.13
N GLU A 106 19.16 -0.56 -3.98
CA GLU A 106 20.07 0.53 -4.31
C GLU A 106 19.31 1.72 -4.94
N ALA A 107 19.67 2.94 -4.56
CA ALA A 107 19.05 4.15 -5.11
C ALA A 107 19.15 4.23 -6.64
N SER A 108 20.23 3.72 -7.23
CA SER A 108 20.46 3.68 -8.68
C SER A 108 19.36 2.91 -9.42
N ALA A 109 18.88 1.80 -8.85
CA ALA A 109 17.83 0.98 -9.43
C ALA A 109 16.43 1.53 -9.19
N VAL A 110 16.21 2.23 -8.06
CA VAL A 110 14.91 2.75 -7.66
C VAL A 110 14.61 4.13 -8.26
N THR A 111 15.63 4.98 -8.42
CA THR A 111 15.45 6.36 -8.92
C THR A 111 14.68 6.43 -10.24
N PRO A 112 14.95 5.59 -11.26
CA PRO A 112 14.19 5.62 -12.51
C PRO A 112 12.71 5.24 -12.31
N LEU A 113 12.40 4.42 -11.31
CA LEU A 113 11.02 3.98 -11.03
C LEU A 113 10.16 5.12 -10.46
N PHE A 114 10.76 6.10 -9.79
CA PHE A 114 10.04 7.30 -9.32
C PHE A 114 9.59 8.23 -10.46
N GLU A 115 10.06 8.02 -11.70
CA GLU A 115 9.52 8.73 -12.88
C GLU A 115 8.18 8.14 -13.33
N LEU A 116 7.82 6.93 -12.87
CA LEU A 116 6.51 6.32 -13.13
C LEU A 116 5.46 6.98 -12.22
N PRO A 117 4.38 7.57 -12.79
CA PRO A 117 3.39 8.32 -12.00
C PRO A 117 2.76 7.50 -10.87
N ALA A 118 2.46 6.24 -11.10
CA ALA A 118 1.84 5.38 -10.09
C ALA A 118 2.77 5.14 -8.89
N ILE A 119 4.07 4.89 -9.13
CA ILE A 119 5.07 4.71 -8.07
C ILE A 119 5.30 6.01 -7.31
N ARG A 120 5.44 7.12 -8.04
CA ARG A 120 5.62 8.43 -7.43
C ARG A 120 4.45 8.80 -6.54
N ASN A 121 3.21 8.66 -7.02
CA ASN A 121 2.00 8.96 -6.25
C ASN A 121 1.89 8.11 -4.99
N PHE A 122 2.29 6.84 -5.06
CA PHE A 122 2.31 5.96 -3.90
C PHE A 122 3.24 6.50 -2.80
N PHE A 123 4.49 6.83 -3.12
CA PHE A 123 5.45 7.33 -2.14
C PHE A 123 5.15 8.76 -1.69
N ASP A 124 4.60 9.62 -2.55
CA ASP A 124 4.08 10.93 -2.15
C ASP A 124 2.91 10.78 -1.16
N GLY A 125 2.04 9.80 -1.36
CA GLY A 125 0.98 9.44 -0.42
C GLY A 125 1.53 9.02 0.94
N LEU A 126 2.51 8.11 0.97
CA LEU A 126 3.18 7.69 2.22
C LEU A 126 3.81 8.89 2.95
N ARG A 127 4.46 9.80 2.22
CA ARG A 127 5.07 11.01 2.77
C ARG A 127 4.04 11.94 3.39
N ASN A 128 2.97 12.24 2.68
CA ASN A 128 1.93 13.16 3.15
C ASN A 128 1.24 12.63 4.41
N ASN A 129 1.03 11.33 4.51
CA ASN A 129 0.41 10.72 5.68
C ASN A 129 1.36 10.59 6.87
N ALA A 130 2.66 10.43 6.65
CA ALA A 130 3.65 10.50 7.71
C ALA A 130 3.61 11.88 8.42
N LEU A 131 3.23 12.93 7.70
CA LEU A 131 3.06 14.28 8.25
C LEU A 131 1.70 14.51 8.92
N GLN A 132 0.68 13.72 8.59
CA GLN A 132 -0.70 13.92 9.08
C GLN A 132 -1.12 12.93 10.18
N ASN A 133 -0.45 11.79 10.35
CA ASN A 133 -0.96 10.70 11.21
C ASN A 133 -0.14 10.46 12.47
N HIS A 134 -0.60 11.07 13.56
CA HIS A 134 -0.37 10.58 14.92
C HIS A 134 -1.36 9.45 15.35
N ALA A 135 -2.20 8.91 14.47
CA ALA A 135 -3.39 8.23 14.95
C ALA A 135 -3.77 6.88 14.32
N ILE A 136 -3.06 6.31 13.35
CA ILE A 136 -3.45 4.97 12.85
C ILE A 136 -2.20 4.12 12.59
N SER A 137 -1.84 3.34 13.61
CA SER A 137 -0.91 2.21 13.48
C SER A 137 -1.72 0.97 13.11
N ASP A 138 -1.82 0.69 11.83
CA ASP A 138 -2.25 -0.62 11.37
C ASP A 138 -1.56 -0.95 10.05
N SER A 139 -0.85 -2.08 10.03
CA SER A 139 -0.11 -2.65 8.91
C SER A 139 -0.97 -2.98 7.66
N ASN A 140 -2.26 -2.65 7.69
CA ASN A 140 -3.21 -2.81 6.60
C ASN A 140 -3.49 -1.51 5.82
N SER A 141 -2.76 -0.42 6.10
CA SER A 141 -3.04 0.90 5.54
C SER A 141 -2.63 1.08 4.07
N MET A 142 -1.96 0.12 3.46
CA MET A 142 -1.61 0.17 2.02
C MET A 142 -2.84 0.28 1.10
N TRP A 143 -4.00 -0.20 1.53
CA TRP A 143 -5.26 -0.04 0.79
C TRP A 143 -5.76 1.40 0.72
N LEU A 144 -5.35 2.26 1.66
CA LEU A 144 -5.77 3.66 1.73
C LEU A 144 -5.15 4.54 0.62
N TYR A 145 -4.10 4.04 -0.05
CA TYR A 145 -3.39 4.78 -1.10
C TYR A 145 -3.76 4.33 -2.51
N LYS A 146 -4.53 3.26 -2.65
CA LYS A 146 -5.03 2.81 -3.95
C LYS A 146 -6.14 3.75 -4.41
N GLY A 147 -6.13 4.09 -5.69
CA GLY A 147 -7.27 4.73 -6.33
C GLY A 147 -8.51 3.83 -6.23
N LEU A 148 -9.70 4.41 -6.22
CA LEU A 148 -10.93 3.61 -6.24
C LEU A 148 -10.98 2.68 -7.46
N GLU A 149 -10.39 3.07 -8.57
CA GLU A 149 -10.24 2.26 -9.78
C GLU A 149 -9.45 0.96 -9.55
N ASP A 150 -8.47 0.98 -8.64
CA ASP A 150 -7.66 -0.21 -8.31
C ASP A 150 -8.40 -1.17 -7.36
N VAL A 151 -9.44 -0.69 -6.69
CA VAL A 151 -10.21 -1.46 -5.70
C VAL A 151 -11.53 -1.96 -6.26
N ILE A 152 -12.09 -1.25 -7.25
CA ILE A 152 -13.33 -1.65 -7.90
C ILE A 152 -13.07 -2.86 -8.81
N ASN A 153 -13.47 -4.04 -8.33
CA ASN A 153 -13.30 -5.30 -9.06
C ASN A 153 -14.62 -5.88 -9.61
N LYS A 154 -15.73 -5.17 -9.41
CA LYS A 154 -17.06 -5.60 -9.87
C LYS A 154 -17.83 -4.41 -10.42
N SER A 155 -18.55 -4.64 -11.51
CA SER A 155 -19.53 -3.67 -11.99
C SER A 155 -20.63 -3.44 -10.95
N PRO A 156 -21.06 -2.19 -10.73
CA PRO A 156 -22.14 -1.90 -9.81
C PRO A 156 -23.44 -2.56 -10.29
N VAL A 157 -24.24 -3.04 -9.35
CA VAL A 157 -25.57 -3.59 -9.65
C VAL A 157 -26.58 -2.46 -9.52
N SER A 158 -27.38 -2.24 -10.57
CA SER A 158 -28.43 -1.22 -10.59
C SER A 158 -29.82 -1.86 -10.73
N VAL A 159 -30.81 -1.16 -10.20
CA VAL A 159 -32.25 -1.48 -10.33
C VAL A 159 -33.03 -0.22 -10.66
N ASP A 160 -34.15 -0.39 -11.36
CA ASP A 160 -35.07 0.72 -11.61
C ASP A 160 -35.78 1.14 -10.31
N ILE A 161 -36.13 2.42 -10.20
CA ILE A 161 -36.84 2.98 -9.04
C ILE A 161 -38.16 2.28 -8.74
N GLU A 162 -38.82 1.72 -9.75
CA GLU A 162 -40.09 1.01 -9.61
C GLU A 162 -39.91 -0.44 -9.12
N THR A 163 -38.64 -0.90 -8.97
CA THR A 163 -38.34 -2.22 -8.43
C THR A 163 -38.83 -2.35 -6.98
N SER A 164 -39.62 -3.39 -6.70
CA SER A 164 -40.11 -3.61 -5.35
C SER A 164 -38.97 -3.93 -4.37
N ILE A 165 -39.16 -3.58 -3.09
CA ILE A 165 -38.19 -3.84 -2.01
C ILE A 165 -37.86 -5.33 -1.91
N THR A 166 -38.84 -6.22 -2.08
CA THR A 166 -38.63 -7.67 -2.06
C THR A 166 -37.71 -8.12 -3.18
N VAL A 167 -37.91 -7.61 -4.40
CA VAL A 167 -37.06 -7.93 -5.55
C VAL A 167 -35.65 -7.36 -5.35
N ALA A 168 -35.52 -6.15 -4.83
CA ALA A 168 -34.22 -5.55 -4.50
C ALA A 168 -33.45 -6.40 -3.49
N ALA A 169 -34.11 -6.86 -2.41
CA ALA A 169 -33.50 -7.74 -1.42
C ALA A 169 -33.05 -9.11 -1.99
N GLN A 170 -33.86 -9.69 -2.89
CA GLN A 170 -33.49 -10.91 -3.59
C GLN A 170 -32.28 -10.73 -4.50
N ILE A 171 -32.19 -9.61 -5.22
CA ILE A 171 -31.04 -9.27 -6.07
C ILE A 171 -29.78 -9.13 -5.20
N MET A 172 -29.85 -8.40 -4.06
CA MET A 172 -28.73 -8.28 -3.13
C MET A 172 -28.23 -9.66 -2.67
N THR A 173 -29.14 -10.54 -2.30
CA THR A 173 -28.81 -11.90 -1.84
C THR A 173 -28.18 -12.74 -2.95
N ASN A 174 -28.80 -12.76 -4.13
CA ASN A 174 -28.37 -13.61 -5.25
C ASN A 174 -27.01 -13.15 -5.81
N GLN A 175 -26.77 -11.85 -5.87
CA GLN A 175 -25.53 -11.27 -6.37
C GLN A 175 -24.48 -11.04 -5.29
N LYS A 176 -24.80 -11.34 -4.03
CA LYS A 176 -23.93 -11.16 -2.87
C LYS A 176 -23.39 -9.73 -2.77
N VAL A 177 -24.28 -8.76 -2.92
CA VAL A 177 -23.99 -7.33 -2.76
C VAL A 177 -24.84 -6.75 -1.62
N SER A 178 -24.29 -5.79 -0.91
CA SER A 178 -24.95 -5.11 0.22
C SER A 178 -25.61 -3.78 -0.16
N SER A 179 -25.51 -3.38 -1.43
CA SER A 179 -26.09 -2.15 -1.95
C SER A 179 -26.45 -2.28 -3.41
N LEU A 180 -27.46 -1.52 -3.86
CA LEU A 180 -27.88 -1.40 -5.25
C LEU A 180 -27.96 0.09 -5.62
N LEU A 181 -27.51 0.42 -6.79
CA LEU A 181 -27.75 1.73 -7.39
C LEU A 181 -29.20 1.79 -7.89
N VAL A 182 -29.91 2.87 -7.57
CA VAL A 182 -31.28 3.08 -8.04
C VAL A 182 -31.25 4.05 -9.21
N THR A 183 -31.83 3.63 -10.33
CA THR A 183 -31.85 4.43 -11.55
C THR A 183 -33.28 4.75 -11.98
N ARG A 184 -33.42 5.82 -12.74
CA ARG A 184 -34.63 6.16 -13.51
C ARG A 184 -34.18 6.62 -14.89
N GLU A 185 -34.68 6.01 -15.95
CA GLU A 185 -34.30 6.33 -17.33
C GLU A 185 -32.75 6.35 -17.49
N ASP A 186 -32.08 5.32 -16.96
CA ASP A 186 -30.62 5.15 -16.96
C ASP A 186 -29.82 6.22 -16.16
N LYS A 187 -30.50 7.12 -15.46
CA LYS A 187 -29.83 8.10 -14.60
C LYS A 187 -29.84 7.64 -13.15
N LEU A 188 -28.65 7.70 -12.53
CA LEU A 188 -28.52 7.42 -11.11
C LEU A 188 -29.30 8.44 -10.28
N ILE A 189 -30.22 7.98 -9.45
CA ILE A 189 -31.04 8.80 -8.55
C ILE A 189 -30.81 8.51 -7.08
N GLY A 190 -30.17 7.40 -6.74
CA GLY A 190 -29.88 7.06 -5.36
C GLY A 190 -29.21 5.70 -5.20
N ILE A 191 -29.05 5.32 -3.95
CA ILE A 191 -28.53 4.03 -3.51
C ILE A 191 -29.43 3.48 -2.43
N ILE A 192 -29.68 2.18 -2.44
CA ILE A 192 -30.35 1.45 -1.35
C ILE A 192 -29.39 0.40 -0.79
N THR A 193 -29.35 0.26 0.51
CA THR A 193 -28.46 -0.67 1.20
C THR A 193 -29.26 -1.71 2.00
N ASP A 194 -28.62 -2.81 2.38
CA ASP A 194 -29.23 -3.81 3.26
C ASP A 194 -29.52 -3.23 4.66
N ARG A 195 -28.78 -2.21 5.08
CA ARG A 195 -29.05 -1.45 6.31
C ARG A 195 -30.37 -0.68 6.22
N ASP A 196 -30.64 -0.04 5.05
CA ASP A 196 -31.90 0.66 4.84
C ASP A 196 -33.08 -0.30 4.88
N LEU A 197 -32.91 -1.48 4.28
CA LEU A 197 -33.96 -2.52 4.34
C LEU A 197 -34.23 -2.96 5.78
N ARG A 198 -33.19 -3.22 6.56
CA ARG A 198 -33.36 -3.62 7.97
C ARG A 198 -33.96 -2.52 8.84
N SER A 199 -33.51 -1.27 8.68
CA SER A 199 -33.87 -0.16 9.56
C SER A 199 -35.21 0.51 9.21
N ARG A 200 -35.64 0.40 7.95
CA ARG A 200 -36.85 1.13 7.46
C ARG A 200 -38.00 0.24 7.02
N VAL A 201 -37.74 -1.06 6.83
CA VAL A 201 -38.76 -1.99 6.31
C VAL A 201 -39.08 -3.07 7.34
N VAL A 202 -38.11 -3.52 8.14
CA VAL A 202 -38.26 -4.63 9.08
C VAL A 202 -38.37 -4.13 10.55
N ALA A 203 -37.93 -2.89 10.82
CA ALA A 203 -37.93 -2.30 12.19
C ALA A 203 -39.30 -1.75 12.55
#